data_717fdea8f282261d71f2dca33d97b2d3
#
_entry.id   717fdea8f282261d71f2dca33d97b2d3
#
_cell.length_a   1.000
_cell.length_b   1.000
_cell.length_c   1.000
_cell.angle_alpha   90.00
_cell.angle_beta   90.00
_cell.angle_gamma   90.00
#
_symmetry.space_group_name_H-M   'P 1'
#
loop_
_entity.id
_entity.type
_entity.pdbx_description
1 polymer ?
#
loop_
_entity_poly.entity_id
_entity_poly.type
_entity_poly.pdbx_seq_one_letter_code
_entity_poly.pdbx_strand_id
1 'polypeptide(L)'
;MLLRFAKVLVVLLPVGAFALALQPVQKLMFGGETTQGIILLLVALVLLAVVEGLLFRYWVLPGWGEKMAERLYAGSYTPENDALARLVERLVSEKDTALLPELRALVLRQPRRLRGWLELARLQQELQHDAAASVATLEEAATAVREPEDAAMLLYRAGSLCESALQNPARAREIWQRAADVYPTTVYGAKAAARLD
;
A
#
# COMPACT_ATOMS: atom_id res chain seq x y z
N MET A 1 -8.07 24.59 10.81
CA MET A 1 -8.88 24.27 12.01
C MET A 1 -10.29 23.80 11.64
N LEU A 2 -11.00 24.47 10.75
CA LEU A 2 -12.35 24.11 10.25
C LEU A 2 -12.48 22.67 9.72
N LEU A 3 -11.49 22.16 8.98
CA LEU A 3 -11.53 20.81 8.42
C LEU A 3 -11.47 19.67 9.47
N ARG A 4 -10.86 19.94 10.63
CA ARG A 4 -10.83 18.99 11.76
C ARG A 4 -12.17 18.94 12.49
N PHE A 5 -12.86 20.08 12.63
CA PHE A 5 -14.20 20.14 13.20
C PHE A 5 -15.23 19.46 12.30
N ALA A 6 -15.15 19.65 10.99
CA ALA A 6 -16.03 18.96 10.05
C ALA A 6 -15.89 17.44 10.13
N LYS A 7 -14.68 16.93 10.37
CA LYS A 7 -14.41 15.48 10.53
C LYS A 7 -15.08 14.90 11.79
N VAL A 8 -15.01 15.60 12.90
CA VAL A 8 -15.64 15.18 14.15
C VAL A 8 -17.16 15.23 14.02
N LEU A 9 -17.69 16.25 13.34
CA LEU A 9 -19.13 16.42 13.15
C LEU A 9 -19.74 15.28 12.31
N VAL A 10 -19.05 14.84 11.25
CA VAL A 10 -19.51 13.74 10.38
C VAL A 10 -19.54 12.39 11.12
N VAL A 11 -18.64 12.17 12.07
CA VAL A 11 -18.65 10.95 12.91
C VAL A 11 -19.72 11.02 14.00
N LEU A 12 -20.01 12.22 14.53
CA LEU A 12 -21.02 12.40 15.58
C LEU A 12 -22.46 12.48 15.04
N LEU A 13 -22.64 12.84 13.79
CA LEU A 13 -23.97 12.97 13.15
C LEU A 13 -24.76 11.65 13.13
N PRO A 14 -24.17 10.49 12.77
CA PRO A 14 -24.86 9.20 12.82
C PRO A 14 -25.24 8.79 14.26
N VAL A 15 -24.38 9.08 15.23
CA VAL A 15 -24.63 8.79 16.66
C VAL A 15 -25.80 9.65 17.19
N GLY A 16 -25.85 10.92 16.82
CA GLY A 16 -26.97 11.81 17.16
C GLY A 16 -28.29 11.40 16.48
N ALA A 17 -28.24 11.01 15.20
CA ALA A 17 -29.40 10.51 14.48
C ALA A 17 -29.91 9.18 15.06
N PHE A 18 -29.00 8.30 15.49
CA PHE A 18 -29.35 7.05 16.16
C PHE A 18 -30.01 7.30 17.53
N ALA A 19 -29.49 8.23 18.33
CA ALA A 19 -30.10 8.61 19.62
C ALA A 19 -31.52 9.17 19.44
N LEU A 20 -31.77 9.96 18.40
CA LEU A 20 -33.09 10.47 18.05
C LEU A 20 -34.02 9.35 17.56
N ALA A 21 -33.54 8.37 16.80
CA ALA A 21 -34.30 7.21 16.33
C ALA A 21 -34.67 6.24 17.46
N LEU A 22 -33.94 6.26 18.58
CA LEU A 22 -34.27 5.46 19.78
C LEU A 22 -35.53 5.95 20.52
N GLN A 23 -35.89 7.22 20.41
CA GLN A 23 -37.07 7.77 21.10
C GLN A 23 -38.40 7.08 20.69
N PRO A 24 -38.74 6.89 19.39
CA PRO A 24 -39.95 6.16 19.00
C PRO A 24 -39.88 4.69 19.40
N VAL A 25 -38.70 4.06 19.35
CA VAL A 25 -38.49 2.67 19.77
C VAL A 25 -38.79 2.47 21.24
N GLN A 26 -38.36 3.39 22.12
CA GLN A 26 -38.70 3.35 23.54
C GLN A 26 -40.22 3.45 23.78
N LYS A 27 -40.92 4.32 23.06
CA LYS A 27 -42.39 4.46 23.17
C LYS A 27 -43.12 3.18 22.73
N LEU A 28 -42.66 2.52 21.68
CA LEU A 28 -43.20 1.23 21.18
C LEU A 28 -42.92 0.08 22.16
N MET A 29 -41.74 0.02 22.78
CA MET A 29 -41.40 -1.00 23.77
C MET A 29 -42.22 -0.88 25.05
N PHE A 30 -42.51 0.33 25.52
CA PHE A 30 -43.31 0.58 26.71
C PHE A 30 -44.83 0.60 26.43
N GLY A 31 -45.24 0.68 25.17
CA GLY A 31 -46.62 0.68 24.69
C GLY A 31 -47.25 -0.68 24.44
N GLY A 32 -46.55 -1.80 24.68
CA GLY A 32 -47.10 -3.18 24.53
C GLY A 32 -46.79 -3.85 23.22
N GLU A 33 -46.20 -3.18 22.22
CA GLU A 33 -45.82 -3.75 20.91
C GLU A 33 -44.31 -4.04 20.88
N THR A 34 -43.82 -4.83 21.82
CA THR A 34 -42.40 -5.12 22.03
C THR A 34 -41.68 -5.72 20.81
N THR A 35 -42.40 -6.57 20.06
CA THR A 35 -41.81 -7.26 18.89
C THR A 35 -41.51 -6.30 17.74
N GLN A 36 -42.37 -5.33 17.46
CA GLN A 36 -42.15 -4.32 16.42
C GLN A 36 -41.03 -3.34 16.83
N GLY A 37 -40.93 -2.99 18.11
CA GLY A 37 -39.87 -2.16 18.66
C GLY A 37 -38.47 -2.82 18.51
N ILE A 38 -38.38 -4.12 18.76
CA ILE A 38 -37.14 -4.89 18.62
C ILE A 38 -36.71 -4.97 17.14
N ILE A 39 -37.65 -5.24 16.23
CA ILE A 39 -37.34 -5.30 14.79
C ILE A 39 -36.81 -3.94 14.28
N LEU A 40 -37.48 -2.84 14.64
CA LEU A 40 -37.04 -1.49 14.30
C LEU A 40 -35.64 -1.15 14.84
N LEU A 41 -35.36 -1.56 16.06
CA LEU A 41 -34.03 -1.38 16.67
C LEU A 41 -32.94 -2.14 15.91
N LEU A 42 -33.21 -3.40 15.55
CA LEU A 42 -32.26 -4.22 14.77
C LEU A 42 -31.99 -3.61 13.39
N VAL A 43 -33.03 -3.15 12.69
CA VAL A 43 -32.89 -2.51 11.38
C VAL A 43 -32.08 -1.21 11.51
N ALA A 44 -32.34 -0.39 12.54
CA ALA A 44 -31.60 0.84 12.78
C ALA A 44 -30.11 0.57 13.09
N LEU A 45 -29.81 -0.47 13.88
CA LEU A 45 -28.45 -0.92 14.18
C LEU A 45 -27.69 -1.38 12.92
N VAL A 46 -28.34 -2.18 12.06
CA VAL A 46 -27.74 -2.63 10.81
C VAL A 46 -27.46 -1.47 9.86
N LEU A 47 -28.40 -0.55 9.71
CA LEU A 47 -28.23 0.66 8.90
C LEU A 47 -27.06 1.53 9.41
N LEU A 48 -26.97 1.71 10.73
CA LEU A 48 -25.88 2.45 11.34
C LEU A 48 -24.52 1.79 11.05
N ALA A 49 -24.42 0.48 11.25
CA ALA A 49 -23.20 -0.29 10.98
C ALA A 49 -22.76 -0.20 9.51
N VAL A 50 -23.71 -0.23 8.58
CA VAL A 50 -23.42 -0.07 7.14
C VAL A 50 -22.91 1.34 6.84
N VAL A 51 -23.55 2.36 7.37
CA VAL A 51 -23.14 3.76 7.17
C VAL A 51 -21.74 4.01 7.77
N GLU A 52 -21.51 3.54 8.99
CA GLU A 52 -20.20 3.67 9.64
C GLU A 52 -19.12 2.89 8.89
N GLY A 53 -19.41 1.68 8.42
CA GLY A 53 -18.50 0.87 7.62
C GLY A 53 -18.12 1.54 6.29
N LEU A 54 -19.09 2.16 5.61
CA LEU A 54 -18.85 2.93 4.39
C LEU A 54 -18.03 4.18 4.67
N LEU A 55 -18.36 4.94 5.71
CA LEU A 55 -17.59 6.13 6.12
C LEU A 55 -16.16 5.77 6.50
N PHE A 56 -15.97 4.67 7.24
CA PHE A 56 -14.66 4.16 7.60
C PHE A 56 -13.85 3.76 6.36
N ARG A 57 -14.47 3.03 5.41
CA ARG A 57 -13.82 2.58 4.18
C ARG A 57 -13.41 3.74 3.26
N TYR A 58 -14.27 4.74 3.09
CA TYR A 58 -14.01 5.82 2.13
C TYR A 58 -13.25 7.00 2.72
N TRP A 59 -13.32 7.20 4.04
CA TRP A 59 -12.78 8.41 4.67
C TRP A 59 -11.62 8.17 5.63
N VAL A 60 -11.59 7.02 6.32
CA VAL A 60 -10.55 6.72 7.32
C VAL A 60 -9.43 5.89 6.69
N LEU A 61 -9.77 4.83 5.96
CA LEU A 61 -8.78 3.92 5.35
C LEU A 61 -7.78 4.59 4.40
N PRO A 62 -8.15 5.48 3.44
CA PRO A 62 -7.17 6.07 2.54
C PRO A 62 -6.11 6.91 3.25
N GLY A 63 -6.50 7.66 4.27
CA GLY A 63 -5.56 8.50 5.01
C GLY A 63 -4.79 7.80 6.14
N TRP A 64 -5.28 6.66 6.61
CA TRP A 64 -4.62 5.87 7.65
C TRP A 64 -3.60 4.89 7.05
N GLY A 65 -3.89 4.33 5.89
CA GLY A 65 -2.96 3.44 5.19
C GLY A 65 -1.64 4.12 4.89
N GLU A 66 -1.69 5.34 4.35
CA GLU A 66 -0.49 6.14 4.09
C GLU A 66 0.26 6.50 5.39
N LYS A 67 -0.45 6.95 6.43
CA LYS A 67 0.19 7.34 7.70
C LYS A 67 0.70 6.15 8.52
N MET A 68 0.05 4.99 8.43
CA MET A 68 0.56 3.78 9.06
C MET A 68 1.74 3.21 8.28
N ALA A 69 1.68 3.21 6.94
CA ALA A 69 2.84 2.88 6.12
C ALA A 69 4.00 3.82 6.44
N GLU A 70 3.76 5.12 6.47
CA GLU A 70 4.77 6.12 6.89
C GLU A 70 5.35 5.84 8.28
N ARG A 71 4.55 5.47 9.28
CA ARG A 71 5.02 5.16 10.65
C ARG A 71 5.72 3.80 10.78
N LEU A 72 5.26 2.79 10.07
CA LEU A 72 5.86 1.45 10.08
C LEU A 72 7.17 1.43 9.27
N TYR A 73 7.26 2.24 8.21
CA TYR A 73 8.47 2.38 7.40
C TYR A 73 9.36 3.56 7.82
N ALA A 74 8.88 4.47 8.69
CA ALA A 74 9.60 5.62 9.19
C ALA A 74 10.45 5.36 10.44
N GLY A 75 10.78 4.10 10.72
CA GLY A 75 11.77 3.79 11.76
C GLY A 75 13.08 4.54 11.50
N SER A 76 13.22 5.73 12.11
CA SER A 76 14.37 6.66 12.07
C SER A 76 14.54 7.49 10.78
N TYR A 77 13.49 7.76 10.03
CA TYR A 77 13.57 8.61 8.84
C TYR A 77 13.37 10.08 9.20
N THR A 78 14.45 10.86 9.19
CA THR A 78 14.41 12.31 9.07
C THR A 78 14.59 12.67 7.60
N PRO A 79 13.55 13.18 6.90
CA PRO A 79 13.61 13.46 5.45
C PRO A 79 14.72 14.45 5.09
N GLU A 80 15.03 15.37 5.98
CA GLU A 80 15.99 16.46 5.76
C GLU A 80 17.44 16.02 5.62
N ASN A 81 17.82 14.86 6.14
CA ASN A 81 19.21 14.37 6.12
C ASN A 81 19.46 13.17 5.20
N ASP A 82 18.43 12.65 4.52
CA ASP A 82 18.61 11.51 3.64
C ASP A 82 19.01 11.95 2.23
N ALA A 83 20.29 11.73 1.88
CA ALA A 83 20.81 12.02 0.54
C ALA A 83 20.00 11.32 -0.57
N LEU A 84 19.46 10.13 -0.30
CA LEU A 84 18.59 9.41 -1.22
C LEU A 84 17.29 10.18 -1.50
N ALA A 85 16.62 10.68 -0.45
CA ALA A 85 15.36 11.39 -0.61
C ALA A 85 15.55 12.69 -1.39
N ARG A 86 16.59 13.47 -1.08
CA ARG A 86 16.91 14.71 -1.81
C ARG A 86 17.23 14.47 -3.28
N LEU A 87 17.95 13.38 -3.58
CA LEU A 87 18.30 13.06 -4.95
C LEU A 87 17.08 12.58 -5.73
N VAL A 88 16.21 11.75 -5.12
CA VAL A 88 14.94 11.31 -5.71
C VAL A 88 14.02 12.51 -5.96
N GLU A 89 13.90 13.44 -5.01
CA GLU A 89 13.09 14.66 -5.18
C GLU A 89 13.59 15.50 -6.36
N ARG A 90 14.90 15.70 -6.49
CA ARG A 90 15.48 16.39 -7.65
C ARG A 90 15.21 15.68 -8.96
N LEU A 91 15.42 14.36 -9.02
CA LEU A 91 15.12 13.55 -10.20
C LEU A 91 13.67 13.69 -10.65
N VAL A 92 12.73 13.67 -9.71
CA VAL A 92 11.30 13.80 -10.02
C VAL A 92 10.92 15.23 -10.42
N SER A 93 11.45 16.24 -9.72
CA SER A 93 11.13 17.65 -9.98
C SER A 93 11.73 18.17 -11.28
N GLU A 94 13.00 17.86 -11.51
CA GLU A 94 13.76 18.35 -12.68
C GLU A 94 13.59 17.43 -13.90
N LYS A 95 13.12 16.18 -13.70
CA LYS A 95 13.06 15.11 -14.72
C LYS A 95 14.40 14.87 -15.42
N ASP A 96 15.51 15.14 -14.71
CA ASP A 96 16.85 15.02 -15.25
C ASP A 96 17.39 13.59 -15.10
N THR A 97 17.35 12.84 -16.20
CA THR A 97 17.87 11.46 -16.23
C THR A 97 19.38 11.36 -16.03
N ALA A 98 20.13 12.47 -16.18
CA ALA A 98 21.59 12.49 -15.97
C ALA A 98 21.96 12.22 -14.48
N LEU A 99 21.05 12.41 -13.55
CA LEU A 99 21.25 12.13 -12.12
C LEU A 99 21.03 10.65 -11.73
N LEU A 100 20.49 9.80 -12.62
CA LEU A 100 20.27 8.39 -12.33
C LEU A 100 21.56 7.59 -12.02
N PRO A 101 22.70 7.82 -12.66
CA PRO A 101 23.96 7.20 -12.28
C PRO A 101 24.40 7.57 -10.85
N GLU A 102 24.12 8.80 -10.40
CA GLU A 102 24.42 9.24 -9.03
C GLU A 102 23.52 8.49 -8.03
N LEU A 103 22.23 8.33 -8.35
CA LEU A 103 21.31 7.54 -7.56
C LEU A 103 21.77 6.07 -7.46
N ARG A 104 22.18 5.47 -8.57
CA ARG A 104 22.74 4.11 -8.58
C ARG A 104 23.98 4.00 -7.69
N ALA A 105 24.89 4.95 -7.78
CA ALA A 105 26.09 4.97 -6.94
C ALA A 105 25.74 5.07 -5.44
N LEU A 106 24.71 5.83 -5.10
CA LEU A 106 24.22 5.96 -3.73
C LEU A 106 23.60 4.64 -3.22
N VAL A 107 22.80 3.98 -4.06
CA VAL A 107 22.18 2.67 -3.75
C VAL A 107 23.26 1.61 -3.52
N LEU A 108 24.29 1.57 -4.35
CA LEU A 108 25.42 0.63 -4.22
C LEU A 108 26.27 0.85 -2.97
N ARG A 109 26.29 2.05 -2.40
CA ARG A 109 26.91 2.30 -1.08
C ARG A 109 26.13 1.65 0.08
N GLN A 110 24.83 1.45 -0.10
CA GLN A 110 23.95 0.88 0.92
C GLN A 110 23.09 -0.25 0.31
N PRO A 111 23.70 -1.34 -0.20
CA PRO A 111 23.02 -2.35 -1.03
C PRO A 111 21.95 -3.14 -0.28
N ARG A 112 21.98 -3.13 1.06
CA ARG A 112 20.98 -3.79 1.90
C ARG A 112 19.69 -2.98 2.10
N ARG A 113 19.67 -1.71 1.70
CA ARG A 113 18.49 -0.84 1.80
C ARG A 113 17.55 -1.06 0.63
N LEU A 114 16.48 -1.81 0.87
CA LEU A 114 15.43 -2.11 -0.12
C LEU A 114 14.90 -0.87 -0.84
N ARG A 115 14.63 0.22 -0.07
CA ARG A 115 14.04 1.46 -0.61
C ARG A 115 14.84 2.05 -1.77
N GLY A 116 16.17 2.10 -1.65
CA GLY A 116 17.02 2.66 -2.70
C GLY A 116 16.87 1.94 -4.03
N TRP A 117 16.84 0.61 -4.00
CA TRP A 117 16.64 -0.22 -5.17
C TRP A 117 15.27 -0.03 -5.81
N LEU A 118 14.22 0.05 -5.00
CA LEU A 118 12.87 0.26 -5.49
C LEU A 118 12.70 1.62 -6.17
N GLU A 119 13.29 2.69 -5.58
CA GLU A 119 13.27 4.02 -6.19
C GLU A 119 14.06 4.06 -7.50
N LEU A 120 15.25 3.42 -7.54
CA LEU A 120 16.05 3.35 -8.75
C LEU A 120 15.29 2.63 -9.88
N ALA A 121 14.72 1.45 -9.60
CA ALA A 121 13.95 0.69 -10.59
C ALA A 121 12.72 1.46 -11.07
N ARG A 122 12.01 2.14 -10.16
CA ARG A 122 10.85 2.99 -10.50
C ARG A 122 11.25 4.13 -11.44
N LEU A 123 12.31 4.87 -11.09
CA LEU A 123 12.74 6.03 -11.89
C LEU A 123 13.31 5.64 -13.25
N GLN A 124 13.96 4.47 -13.38
CA GLN A 124 14.35 3.92 -14.68
C GLN A 124 13.14 3.68 -15.57
N GLN A 125 12.04 3.16 -15.00
CA GLN A 125 10.81 2.93 -15.74
C GLN A 125 10.08 4.23 -16.09
N GLU A 126 9.96 5.17 -15.13
CA GLU A 126 9.17 6.39 -15.28
C GLU A 126 9.88 7.47 -16.12
N LEU A 127 11.19 7.68 -15.90
CA LEU A 127 11.94 8.75 -16.55
C LEU A 127 12.67 8.31 -17.83
N GLN A 128 13.24 7.10 -17.82
CA GLN A 128 13.95 6.57 -18.99
C GLN A 128 13.05 5.74 -19.89
N HIS A 129 11.86 5.34 -19.43
CA HIS A 129 11.00 4.35 -20.09
C HIS A 129 11.72 3.04 -20.37
N ASP A 130 12.74 2.71 -19.56
CA ASP A 130 13.57 1.51 -19.69
C ASP A 130 13.14 0.44 -18.69
N ALA A 131 12.13 -0.34 -19.09
CA ALA A 131 11.66 -1.47 -18.29
C ALA A 131 12.72 -2.58 -18.16
N ALA A 132 13.62 -2.73 -19.15
CA ALA A 132 14.67 -3.75 -19.10
C ALA A 132 15.72 -3.40 -18.04
N ALA A 133 16.15 -2.15 -17.97
CA ALA A 133 17.03 -1.68 -16.90
C ALA A 133 16.39 -1.80 -15.52
N SER A 134 15.09 -1.51 -15.40
CA SER A 134 14.33 -1.66 -14.16
C SER A 134 14.29 -3.13 -13.71
N VAL A 135 14.02 -4.08 -14.62
CA VAL A 135 14.06 -5.52 -14.33
C VAL A 135 15.45 -5.96 -13.86
N ALA A 136 16.50 -5.57 -14.57
CA ALA A 136 17.87 -5.89 -14.18
C ALA A 136 18.22 -5.34 -12.78
N THR A 137 17.77 -4.12 -12.47
CA THR A 137 17.97 -3.51 -11.15
C THR A 137 17.24 -4.28 -10.05
N LEU A 138 16.01 -4.75 -10.29
CA LEU A 138 15.25 -5.55 -9.31
C LEU A 138 15.90 -6.93 -9.10
N GLU A 139 16.43 -7.57 -10.15
CA GLU A 139 17.16 -8.84 -10.03
C GLU A 139 18.47 -8.67 -9.26
N GLU A 140 19.24 -7.61 -9.53
CA GLU A 140 20.44 -7.25 -8.78
C GLU A 140 20.12 -7.00 -7.30
N ALA A 141 19.08 -6.24 -7.03
CA ALA A 141 18.60 -5.94 -5.68
C ALA A 141 18.25 -7.20 -4.89
N ALA A 142 17.59 -8.18 -5.53
CA ALA A 142 17.21 -9.43 -4.90
C ALA A 142 18.41 -10.24 -4.38
N THR A 143 19.59 -10.06 -4.97
CA THR A 143 20.83 -10.68 -4.47
C THR A 143 21.52 -9.87 -3.39
N ALA A 144 21.23 -8.57 -3.30
CA ALA A 144 21.89 -7.64 -2.39
C ALA A 144 21.17 -7.47 -1.04
N VAL A 145 19.84 -7.63 -1.01
CA VAL A 145 19.04 -7.52 0.23
C VAL A 145 19.21 -8.77 1.10
N ARG A 146 18.99 -8.60 2.40
CA ARG A 146 19.19 -9.69 3.36
C ARG A 146 17.92 -10.50 3.63
N GLU A 147 16.78 -9.81 3.67
CA GLU A 147 15.51 -10.41 4.06
C GLU A 147 14.95 -11.26 2.91
N PRO A 148 14.69 -12.56 3.13
CA PRO A 148 14.15 -13.45 2.09
C PRO A 148 12.84 -12.96 1.50
N GLU A 149 11.97 -12.34 2.31
CA GLU A 149 10.69 -11.78 1.86
C GLU A 149 10.90 -10.61 0.89
N ASP A 150 11.87 -9.73 1.17
CA ASP A 150 12.22 -8.61 0.30
C ASP A 150 12.80 -9.11 -1.03
N ALA A 151 13.70 -10.11 -0.98
CA ALA A 151 14.29 -10.70 -2.16
C ALA A 151 13.23 -11.38 -3.05
N ALA A 152 12.32 -12.15 -2.47
CA ALA A 152 11.20 -12.77 -3.17
C ALA A 152 10.26 -11.71 -3.79
N MET A 153 9.97 -10.64 -3.06
CA MET A 153 9.15 -9.53 -3.56
C MET A 153 9.80 -8.85 -4.76
N LEU A 154 11.11 -8.61 -4.72
CA LEU A 154 11.84 -7.98 -5.83
C LEU A 154 11.80 -8.87 -7.07
N LEU A 155 12.04 -10.17 -6.95
CA LEU A 155 11.93 -11.13 -8.06
C LEU A 155 10.49 -11.20 -8.59
N TYR A 156 9.49 -11.26 -7.72
CA TYR A 156 8.09 -11.27 -8.15
C TYR A 156 7.74 -10.02 -8.98
N ARG A 157 8.19 -8.83 -8.54
CA ARG A 157 8.01 -7.58 -9.28
C ARG A 157 8.76 -7.58 -10.61
N ALA A 158 9.99 -8.08 -10.64
CA ALA A 158 10.78 -8.20 -11.88
C ALA A 158 10.07 -9.08 -12.92
N GLY A 159 9.54 -10.23 -12.50
CA GLY A 159 8.74 -11.09 -13.37
C GLY A 159 7.47 -10.41 -13.88
N SER A 160 6.75 -9.71 -12.99
CA SER A 160 5.54 -8.97 -13.37
C SER A 160 5.83 -7.85 -14.37
N LEU A 161 6.97 -7.18 -14.24
CA LEU A 161 7.41 -6.14 -15.18
C LEU A 161 7.84 -6.75 -16.53
N CYS A 162 8.49 -7.91 -16.51
CA CYS A 162 8.80 -8.65 -17.74
C CYS A 162 7.54 -9.02 -18.51
N GLU A 163 6.51 -9.49 -17.84
CA GLU A 163 5.25 -9.85 -18.48
C GLU A 163 4.53 -8.63 -19.04
N SER A 164 4.34 -7.58 -18.20
CA SER A 164 3.48 -6.45 -18.53
C SER A 164 4.13 -5.41 -19.44
N ALA A 165 5.39 -5.03 -19.18
CA ALA A 165 6.05 -3.95 -19.89
C ALA A 165 6.95 -4.46 -21.04
N LEU A 166 7.66 -5.59 -20.84
CA LEU A 166 8.54 -6.15 -21.85
C LEU A 166 7.84 -7.15 -22.78
N GLN A 167 6.58 -7.52 -22.48
CA GLN A 167 5.81 -8.52 -23.23
C GLN A 167 6.59 -9.83 -23.41
N ASN A 168 7.39 -10.21 -22.40
CA ASN A 168 8.24 -11.40 -22.41
C ASN A 168 7.81 -12.41 -21.33
N PRO A 169 6.76 -13.20 -21.58
CA PRO A 169 6.24 -14.15 -20.59
C PRO A 169 7.23 -15.30 -20.30
N ALA A 170 8.11 -15.63 -21.24
CA ALA A 170 9.12 -16.67 -21.02
C ALA A 170 10.11 -16.23 -19.92
N ARG A 171 10.65 -15.02 -20.05
CA ARG A 171 11.54 -14.44 -19.03
C ARG A 171 10.83 -14.22 -17.70
N ALA A 172 9.56 -13.80 -17.72
CA ALA A 172 8.76 -13.64 -16.50
C ALA A 172 8.64 -14.97 -15.74
N ARG A 173 8.36 -16.07 -16.44
CA ARG A 173 8.29 -17.42 -15.83
C ARG A 173 9.62 -17.84 -15.20
N GLU A 174 10.75 -17.62 -15.89
CA GLU A 174 12.07 -17.93 -15.33
C GLU A 174 12.32 -17.20 -14.00
N ILE A 175 11.96 -15.91 -13.93
CA ILE A 175 12.16 -15.10 -12.73
C ILE A 175 11.22 -15.57 -11.62
N TRP A 176 9.94 -15.86 -11.91
CA TRP A 176 9.00 -16.38 -10.93
C TRP A 176 9.39 -17.77 -10.43
N GLN A 177 9.87 -18.65 -11.34
CA GLN A 177 10.39 -19.96 -10.95
C GLN A 177 11.53 -19.81 -9.95
N ARG A 178 12.49 -18.93 -10.22
CA ARG A 178 13.58 -18.63 -9.30
C ARG A 178 13.08 -18.11 -7.94
N ALA A 179 12.05 -17.24 -7.95
CA ALA A 179 11.47 -16.74 -6.71
C ALA A 179 10.80 -17.87 -5.90
N ALA A 180 10.06 -18.75 -6.56
CA ALA A 180 9.39 -19.88 -5.94
C ALA A 180 10.38 -20.92 -5.40
N ASP A 181 11.44 -21.23 -6.14
CA ASP A 181 12.42 -22.26 -5.78
C ASP A 181 13.34 -21.81 -4.63
N VAL A 182 13.80 -20.55 -4.67
CA VAL A 182 14.75 -20.03 -3.67
C VAL A 182 14.03 -19.57 -2.39
N TYR A 183 12.79 -19.09 -2.51
CA TYR A 183 12.05 -18.51 -1.39
C TYR A 183 10.64 -19.13 -1.20
N PRO A 184 10.51 -20.47 -1.13
CA PRO A 184 9.20 -21.14 -1.12
C PRO A 184 8.34 -20.82 0.10
N THR A 185 8.95 -20.43 1.21
CA THR A 185 8.26 -20.14 2.48
C THR A 185 7.80 -18.69 2.61
N THR A 186 8.14 -17.83 1.65
CA THR A 186 7.76 -16.41 1.66
C THR A 186 6.41 -16.21 0.97
N VAL A 187 5.74 -15.10 1.30
CA VAL A 187 4.46 -14.73 0.67
C VAL A 187 4.64 -14.53 -0.84
N TYR A 188 5.74 -13.90 -1.26
CA TYR A 188 5.98 -13.63 -2.68
C TYR A 188 6.52 -14.84 -3.43
N GLY A 189 7.22 -15.75 -2.78
CA GLY A 189 7.59 -17.05 -3.36
C GLY A 189 6.35 -17.90 -3.67
N ALA A 190 5.40 -17.97 -2.72
CA ALA A 190 4.11 -18.64 -2.96
C ALA A 190 3.28 -17.98 -4.06
N LYS A 191 3.27 -16.62 -4.12
CA LYS A 191 2.63 -15.88 -5.22
C LYS A 191 3.30 -16.14 -6.58
N ALA A 192 4.62 -16.27 -6.60
CA ALA A 192 5.36 -16.60 -7.81
C ALA A 192 5.03 -18.01 -8.30
N ALA A 193 4.98 -18.99 -7.40
CA ALA A 193 4.54 -20.35 -7.74
C ALA A 193 3.14 -20.38 -8.37
N ALA A 194 2.18 -19.64 -7.79
CA ALA A 194 0.82 -19.53 -8.33
C ALA A 194 0.72 -18.82 -9.71
N ARG A 195 1.80 -18.21 -10.20
CA ARG A 195 1.88 -17.63 -11.54
C ARG A 195 2.41 -18.62 -12.60
N LEU A 196 2.92 -19.76 -12.16
CA LEU A 196 3.50 -20.79 -13.01
C LEU A 196 2.46 -21.84 -13.44
N ASP A 197 1.40 -22.01 -12.62
CA ASP A 197 0.24 -22.86 -12.88
C ASP A 197 -0.67 -22.20 -13.94
#